data_74af2408ed2aa30b4a4ce3bd2416f805
#
_entry.id   74af2408ed2aa30b4a4ce3bd2416f805
#
_cell.length_a   1.000
_cell.length_b   1.000
_cell.length_c   1.000
_cell.angle_alpha   90.00
_cell.angle_beta   90.00
_cell.angle_gamma   90.00
#
_symmetry.space_group_name_H-M   'P 1'
#
loop_
_entity.id
_entity.type
_entity.pdbx_description
1 polymer ?
#
loop_
_entity_poly.entity_id
_entity_poly.type
_entity_poly.pdbx_seq_one_letter_code
_entity_poly.pdbx_strand_id
1 'polypeptide(L)'
;MNFERLSRRPEALIPMVIETTNRGERAFDIYSRLLKDRIIFIGTPIDDQVANVVMAQLLFLASEDPDKDINIYINSPGGVVTAGLAIYDTMRYVSPRVSTVCMGLAASMATVLLAGGTKGMRFALPNTRILIHQPSGGFQGQATDIQIHAMEILRIRKTLNEILSTHTGQGLEKIERDTERDFFMSAQEAKEYGLVDEVIKSRKEIKQPEVKPELAEAPAGQ
;
A
#
# COMPACT_ATOMS: atom_id res chain seq x y z
N MET A 1 20.40 -13.98 37.24
CA MET A 1 19.41 -14.55 36.30
C MET A 1 19.31 -13.65 35.10
N ASN A 2 19.80 -14.12 33.94
CA ASN A 2 19.86 -13.32 32.71
C ASN A 2 18.47 -13.26 32.06
N PHE A 3 17.84 -12.09 32.07
CA PHE A 3 16.54 -11.82 31.41
C PHE A 3 16.63 -11.61 29.89
N GLU A 4 17.78 -11.80 29.27
CA GLU A 4 17.98 -11.59 27.81
C GLU A 4 17.47 -12.74 26.91
N ARG A 5 16.89 -13.81 27.46
CA ARG A 5 16.46 -14.98 26.66
C ARG A 5 14.99 -14.97 26.22
N LEU A 6 14.20 -13.95 26.53
CA LEU A 6 12.75 -13.95 26.29
C LEU A 6 12.25 -13.08 25.13
N SER A 7 13.12 -12.51 24.29
CA SER A 7 12.68 -11.60 23.20
C SER A 7 12.84 -12.14 21.78
N ARG A 8 13.12 -13.42 21.57
CA ARG A 8 12.93 -14.00 20.24
C ARG A 8 11.46 -14.34 20.09
N ARG A 9 10.70 -13.44 19.43
CA ARG A 9 9.40 -13.82 18.87
C ARG A 9 9.66 -15.03 17.97
N PRO A 10 8.90 -16.14 18.12
CA PRO A 10 9.04 -17.25 17.19
C PRO A 10 8.82 -16.67 15.78
N GLU A 11 9.80 -16.81 14.89
CA GLU A 11 9.63 -16.50 13.49
C GLU A 11 8.41 -17.30 13.01
N ALA A 12 7.40 -16.61 12.49
CA ALA A 12 6.23 -17.28 11.96
C ALA A 12 6.71 -18.21 10.84
N LEU A 13 6.47 -19.52 11.00
CA LEU A 13 6.79 -20.49 9.97
C LEU A 13 6.01 -20.14 8.70
N ILE A 14 6.72 -19.81 7.64
CA ILE A 14 6.11 -19.58 6.33
C ILE A 14 5.76 -20.95 5.75
N PRO A 15 4.46 -21.27 5.56
CA PRO A 15 4.06 -22.59 5.09
C PRO A 15 4.45 -22.79 3.62
N MET A 16 4.81 -24.04 3.31
CA MET A 16 5.05 -24.48 1.94
C MET A 16 3.78 -25.08 1.33
N VAL A 17 3.52 -24.78 0.07
CA VAL A 17 2.41 -25.32 -0.73
C VAL A 17 2.99 -26.15 -1.87
N ILE A 18 2.46 -27.34 -2.09
CA ILE A 18 2.86 -28.22 -3.19
C ILE A 18 1.77 -28.13 -4.28
N GLU A 19 2.18 -27.74 -5.50
CA GLU A 19 1.33 -27.83 -6.70
C GLU A 19 1.73 -29.06 -7.51
N THR A 20 0.75 -29.92 -7.78
CA THR A 20 0.92 -31.06 -8.68
C THR A 20 0.46 -30.64 -10.09
N THR A 21 1.36 -30.73 -11.06
CA THR A 21 1.07 -30.44 -12.46
C THR A 21 1.41 -31.66 -13.32
N ASN A 22 1.02 -31.65 -14.59
CA ASN A 22 1.38 -32.69 -15.57
C ASN A 22 2.92 -32.82 -15.76
N ARG A 23 3.71 -31.86 -15.24
CA ARG A 23 5.18 -31.85 -15.32
C ARG A 23 5.85 -32.22 -13.98
N GLY A 24 5.07 -32.70 -13.00
CA GLY A 24 5.54 -33.06 -11.66
C GLY A 24 5.09 -32.10 -10.57
N GLU A 25 5.62 -32.30 -9.37
CA GLU A 25 5.33 -31.51 -8.19
C GLU A 25 6.31 -30.35 -8.04
N ARG A 26 5.79 -29.17 -7.67
CA ARG A 26 6.59 -27.98 -7.33
C ARG A 26 6.17 -27.43 -5.97
N ALA A 27 7.16 -27.23 -5.10
CA ALA A 27 6.96 -26.59 -3.81
C ALA A 27 7.17 -25.07 -3.93
N PHE A 28 6.26 -24.29 -3.34
CA PHE A 28 6.35 -22.85 -3.21
C PHE A 28 6.10 -22.46 -1.76
N ASP A 29 6.77 -21.43 -1.26
CA ASP A 29 6.26 -20.77 -0.08
C ASP A 29 4.94 -20.04 -0.41
N ILE A 30 4.13 -19.75 0.63
CA ILE A 30 2.79 -19.19 0.43
C ILE A 30 2.81 -17.84 -0.30
N TYR A 31 3.81 -16.99 -0.06
CA TYR A 31 3.90 -15.68 -0.71
C TYR A 31 4.31 -15.81 -2.18
N SER A 32 5.26 -16.69 -2.50
CA SER A 32 5.62 -17.02 -3.88
C SER A 32 4.44 -17.62 -4.64
N ARG A 33 3.60 -18.42 -3.96
CA ARG A 33 2.39 -18.97 -4.57
C ARG A 33 1.35 -17.89 -4.85
N LEU A 34 1.14 -16.96 -3.91
CA LEU A 34 0.24 -15.83 -4.10
C LEU A 34 0.73 -14.89 -5.21
N LEU A 35 2.04 -14.67 -5.32
CA LEU A 35 2.62 -13.85 -6.38
C LEU A 35 2.29 -14.36 -7.78
N LYS A 36 2.22 -15.67 -7.99
CA LYS A 36 1.75 -16.26 -9.26
C LYS A 36 0.32 -15.84 -9.62
N ASP A 37 -0.51 -15.57 -8.62
CA ASP A 37 -1.86 -15.04 -8.80
C ASP A 37 -1.90 -13.50 -8.80
N ARG A 38 -0.70 -12.87 -8.95
CA ARG A 38 -0.50 -11.43 -8.98
C ARG A 38 -0.92 -10.73 -7.68
N ILE A 39 -0.73 -11.42 -6.56
CA ILE A 39 -1.05 -10.94 -5.23
C ILE A 39 0.24 -10.64 -4.47
N ILE A 40 0.36 -9.40 -3.99
CA ILE A 40 1.41 -8.93 -3.10
C ILE A 40 0.79 -8.71 -1.72
N PHE A 41 1.48 -9.10 -0.65
CA PHE A 41 0.99 -8.96 0.71
C PHE A 41 1.92 -8.08 1.56
N ILE A 42 1.39 -6.97 2.11
CA ILE A 42 2.09 -6.10 3.05
C ILE A 42 1.46 -6.32 4.41
N GLY A 43 2.05 -7.24 5.20
CA GLY A 43 1.52 -7.71 6.49
C GLY A 43 2.34 -7.31 7.71
N THR A 44 3.35 -6.46 7.54
CA THR A 44 4.31 -6.06 8.58
C THR A 44 4.53 -4.55 8.58
N PRO A 45 5.26 -3.98 9.56
CA PRO A 45 5.79 -2.64 9.43
C PRO A 45 6.60 -2.47 8.13
N ILE A 46 6.49 -1.30 7.50
CA ILE A 46 7.16 -0.96 6.25
C ILE A 46 8.55 -0.43 6.56
N ASP A 47 9.57 -1.20 6.22
CA ASP A 47 10.99 -0.82 6.25
C ASP A 47 11.60 -0.93 4.85
N ASP A 48 12.90 -0.66 4.73
CA ASP A 48 13.61 -0.72 3.45
C ASP A 48 13.62 -2.13 2.85
N GLN A 49 13.65 -3.18 3.67
CA GLN A 49 13.63 -4.57 3.18
C GLN A 49 12.27 -4.92 2.59
N VAL A 50 11.20 -4.59 3.28
CA VAL A 50 9.81 -4.76 2.78
C VAL A 50 9.63 -3.96 1.49
N ALA A 51 10.09 -2.70 1.45
CA ALA A 51 9.97 -1.86 0.27
C ALA A 51 10.70 -2.46 -0.93
N ASN A 52 11.94 -2.90 -0.76
CA ASN A 52 12.73 -3.51 -1.84
C ASN A 52 12.05 -4.78 -2.40
N VAL A 53 11.49 -5.63 -1.54
CA VAL A 53 10.78 -6.84 -1.98
C VAL A 53 9.49 -6.48 -2.73
N VAL A 54 8.68 -5.55 -2.21
CA VAL A 54 7.42 -5.14 -2.86
C VAL A 54 7.69 -4.46 -4.21
N MET A 55 8.68 -3.58 -4.29
CA MET A 55 9.08 -2.95 -5.56
C MET A 55 9.53 -3.99 -6.59
N ALA A 56 10.38 -4.96 -6.18
CA ALA A 56 10.81 -6.04 -7.07
C ALA A 56 9.63 -6.89 -7.57
N GLN A 57 8.66 -7.19 -6.71
CA GLN A 57 7.44 -7.92 -7.07
C GLN A 57 6.57 -7.12 -8.05
N LEU A 58 6.40 -5.81 -7.83
CA LEU A 58 5.65 -4.93 -8.75
C LEU A 58 6.31 -4.90 -10.14
N LEU A 59 7.63 -4.69 -10.20
CA LEU A 59 8.38 -4.65 -11.46
C LEU A 59 8.34 -6.01 -12.18
N PHE A 60 8.49 -7.12 -11.44
CA PHE A 60 8.41 -8.46 -11.99
C PHE A 60 7.02 -8.71 -12.62
N LEU A 61 5.95 -8.44 -11.88
CA LEU A 61 4.59 -8.64 -12.37
C LEU A 61 4.26 -7.74 -13.57
N ALA A 62 4.74 -6.50 -13.57
CA ALA A 62 4.57 -5.58 -14.70
C ALA A 62 5.30 -6.08 -15.96
N SER A 63 6.49 -6.66 -15.81
CA SER A 63 7.25 -7.23 -16.94
C SER A 63 6.68 -8.55 -17.44
N GLU A 64 6.02 -9.34 -16.57
CA GLU A 64 5.42 -10.62 -16.95
C GLU A 64 4.15 -10.43 -17.80
N ASP A 65 3.28 -9.51 -17.39
CA ASP A 65 2.05 -9.18 -18.12
C ASP A 65 1.61 -7.74 -17.75
N PRO A 66 1.84 -6.77 -18.65
CA PRO A 66 1.54 -5.36 -18.39
C PRO A 66 0.04 -5.04 -18.38
N ASP A 67 -0.80 -5.93 -18.91
CA ASP A 67 -2.25 -5.69 -19.05
C ASP A 67 -3.05 -6.25 -17.89
N LYS A 68 -2.46 -7.11 -17.07
CA LYS A 68 -3.14 -7.73 -15.93
C LYS A 68 -2.95 -6.96 -14.64
N ASP A 69 -4.02 -6.76 -13.91
CA ASP A 69 -4.04 -6.07 -12.62
C ASP A 69 -3.13 -6.75 -11.59
N ILE A 70 -2.56 -5.93 -10.70
CA ILE A 70 -1.81 -6.35 -9.52
C ILE A 70 -2.67 -6.07 -8.28
N ASN A 71 -2.74 -7.01 -7.35
CA ASN A 71 -3.51 -6.86 -6.13
C ASN A 71 -2.59 -6.78 -4.92
N ILE A 72 -2.65 -5.69 -4.15
CA ILE A 72 -1.90 -5.51 -2.90
C ILE A 72 -2.86 -5.64 -1.72
N TYR A 73 -2.63 -6.65 -0.88
CA TYR A 73 -3.34 -6.83 0.37
C TYR A 73 -2.55 -6.20 1.52
N ILE A 74 -3.20 -5.36 2.32
CA ILE A 74 -2.55 -4.52 3.33
C ILE A 74 -3.11 -4.83 4.72
N ASN A 75 -2.21 -5.21 5.63
CA ASN A 75 -2.45 -5.30 7.07
C ASN A 75 -1.19 -4.81 7.80
N SER A 76 -1.01 -3.49 7.86
CA SER A 76 0.25 -2.89 8.30
C SER A 76 0.02 -1.64 9.15
N PRO A 77 0.84 -1.44 10.20
CA PRO A 77 0.84 -0.21 10.99
C PRO A 77 1.51 0.97 10.28
N GLY A 78 1.98 0.81 9.04
CA GLY A 78 2.84 1.79 8.38
C GLY A 78 4.31 1.58 8.68
N GLY A 79 5.11 2.64 8.67
CA GLY A 79 6.55 2.53 8.95
C GLY A 79 7.36 3.67 8.33
N VAL A 80 8.56 3.35 7.82
CA VAL A 80 9.50 4.33 7.28
C VAL A 80 8.92 5.04 6.05
N VAL A 81 8.85 6.37 6.11
CA VAL A 81 8.18 7.17 5.07
C VAL A 81 8.87 7.01 3.71
N THR A 82 10.19 7.07 3.65
CA THR A 82 10.96 6.92 2.40
C THR A 82 10.76 5.55 1.77
N ALA A 83 10.72 4.50 2.57
CA ALA A 83 10.42 3.14 2.14
C ALA A 83 8.98 3.03 1.57
N GLY A 84 8.01 3.64 2.25
CA GLY A 84 6.63 3.68 1.76
C GLY A 84 6.46 4.50 0.50
N LEU A 85 7.12 5.66 0.38
CA LEU A 85 7.09 6.47 -0.85
C LEU A 85 7.72 5.73 -2.03
N ALA A 86 8.78 4.94 -1.81
CA ALA A 86 9.38 4.12 -2.86
C ALA A 86 8.40 3.07 -3.40
N ILE A 87 7.60 2.43 -2.53
CA ILE A 87 6.51 1.54 -2.96
C ILE A 87 5.44 2.32 -3.72
N TYR A 88 5.00 3.46 -3.17
CA TYR A 88 3.97 4.31 -3.77
C TYR A 88 4.35 4.75 -5.19
N ASP A 89 5.56 5.27 -5.36
CA ASP A 89 6.04 5.70 -6.67
C ASP A 89 6.14 4.53 -7.64
N THR A 90 6.56 3.35 -7.17
CA THR A 90 6.60 2.13 -8.00
C THR A 90 5.20 1.70 -8.42
N MET A 91 4.19 1.76 -7.52
CA MET A 91 2.78 1.49 -7.87
C MET A 91 2.28 2.43 -8.98
N ARG A 92 2.77 3.68 -9.01
CA ARG A 92 2.43 4.68 -10.03
C ARG A 92 3.23 4.55 -11.31
N TYR A 93 4.41 3.98 -11.23
CA TYR A 93 5.34 3.82 -12.35
C TYR A 93 4.99 2.62 -13.25
N VAL A 94 4.50 1.52 -12.67
CA VAL A 94 4.18 0.30 -13.43
C VAL A 94 2.92 0.49 -14.28
N SER A 95 2.87 -0.17 -15.45
CA SER A 95 1.73 -0.09 -16.38
C SER A 95 0.46 -0.78 -15.87
N PRO A 96 0.50 -1.95 -15.19
CA PRO A 96 -0.67 -2.60 -14.64
C PRO A 96 -1.43 -1.71 -13.67
N ARG A 97 -2.76 -1.83 -13.67
CA ARG A 97 -3.57 -1.23 -12.60
C ARG A 97 -3.27 -1.94 -11.28
N VAL A 98 -3.18 -1.15 -10.21
CA VAL A 98 -2.89 -1.67 -8.87
C VAL A 98 -4.14 -1.57 -8.01
N SER A 99 -4.72 -2.71 -7.68
CA SER A 99 -5.81 -2.81 -6.69
C SER A 99 -5.24 -2.90 -5.29
N THR A 100 -5.86 -2.22 -4.33
CA THR A 100 -5.46 -2.27 -2.92
C THR A 100 -6.63 -2.74 -2.05
N VAL A 101 -6.35 -3.61 -1.10
CA VAL A 101 -7.36 -4.19 -0.19
C VAL A 101 -6.86 -4.12 1.25
N CYS A 102 -7.50 -3.33 2.08
CA CYS A 102 -7.21 -3.32 3.51
C CYS A 102 -7.85 -4.53 4.22
N MET A 103 -7.02 -5.28 4.96
CA MET A 103 -7.42 -6.40 5.81
C MET A 103 -6.89 -6.19 7.24
N GLY A 104 -7.76 -5.88 8.19
CA GLY A 104 -7.36 -5.61 9.58
C GLY A 104 -6.97 -4.15 9.80
N LEU A 105 -5.73 -3.76 9.50
CA LEU A 105 -5.21 -2.41 9.75
C LEU A 105 -4.49 -1.84 8.53
N ALA A 106 -4.80 -0.60 8.20
CA ALA A 106 -3.93 0.26 7.40
C ALA A 106 -3.69 1.56 8.16
N ALA A 107 -2.47 1.79 8.63
CA ALA A 107 -2.14 2.98 9.40
C ALA A 107 -0.94 3.72 8.80
N SER A 108 -0.95 5.07 8.91
CA SER A 108 0.20 5.90 8.52
C SER A 108 0.58 5.66 7.04
N MET A 109 1.83 5.32 6.75
CA MET A 109 2.27 5.01 5.37
C MET A 109 1.47 3.89 4.69
N ALA A 110 0.96 2.90 5.43
CA ALA A 110 0.11 1.86 4.85
C ALA A 110 -1.23 2.42 4.33
N THR A 111 -1.77 3.48 4.96
CA THR A 111 -2.96 4.19 4.46
C THR A 111 -2.65 4.98 3.19
N VAL A 112 -1.46 5.54 3.07
CA VAL A 112 -1.02 6.23 1.84
C VAL A 112 -0.95 5.22 0.68
N LEU A 113 -0.40 4.02 0.92
CA LEU A 113 -0.37 2.95 -0.08
C LEU A 113 -1.79 2.46 -0.44
N LEU A 114 -2.68 2.31 0.55
CA LEU A 114 -4.07 1.93 0.34
C LEU A 114 -4.78 2.94 -0.57
N ALA A 115 -4.66 4.22 -0.25
CA ALA A 115 -5.25 5.32 -1.03
C ALA A 115 -4.61 5.45 -2.43
N GLY A 116 -3.31 5.09 -2.55
CA GLY A 116 -2.53 5.13 -3.80
C GLY A 116 -2.92 4.10 -4.85
N GLY A 117 -3.80 3.16 -4.54
CA GLY A 117 -4.36 2.21 -5.50
C GLY A 117 -5.12 2.90 -6.63
N THR A 118 -5.32 2.18 -7.74
CA THR A 118 -6.10 2.67 -8.88
C THR A 118 -7.52 3.03 -8.43
N LYS A 119 -7.97 4.22 -8.80
CA LYS A 119 -9.32 4.70 -8.44
C LYS A 119 -10.39 3.72 -8.93
N GLY A 120 -11.35 3.40 -8.07
CA GLY A 120 -12.36 2.36 -8.29
C GLY A 120 -11.89 0.94 -7.90
N MET A 121 -10.64 0.77 -7.49
CA MET A 121 -10.03 -0.52 -7.13
C MET A 121 -9.39 -0.51 -5.74
N ARG A 122 -9.83 0.39 -4.86
CA ARG A 122 -9.36 0.52 -3.47
C ARG A 122 -10.45 0.00 -2.55
N PHE A 123 -10.15 -1.04 -1.78
CA PHE A 123 -11.14 -1.78 -1.01
C PHE A 123 -10.76 -1.88 0.47
N ALA A 124 -11.76 -2.03 1.32
CA ALA A 124 -11.59 -2.38 2.73
C ALA A 124 -12.57 -3.50 3.13
N LEU A 125 -12.13 -4.42 4.01
CA LEU A 125 -13.03 -5.36 4.64
C LEU A 125 -13.82 -4.68 5.77
N PRO A 126 -15.02 -5.16 6.16
CA PRO A 126 -15.95 -4.43 7.03
C PRO A 126 -15.40 -4.07 8.41
N ASN A 127 -14.51 -4.88 8.96
CA ASN A 127 -13.98 -4.72 10.33
C ASN A 127 -12.58 -4.10 10.34
N THR A 128 -12.12 -3.52 9.24
CA THR A 128 -10.80 -2.88 9.17
C THR A 128 -10.78 -1.56 9.93
N ARG A 129 -9.58 -1.19 10.39
CA ARG A 129 -9.30 0.14 10.94
C ARG A 129 -8.30 0.84 10.04
N ILE A 130 -8.56 2.09 9.76
CA ILE A 130 -7.73 2.92 8.91
C ILE A 130 -7.34 4.16 9.71
N LEU A 131 -6.05 4.51 9.68
CA LEU A 131 -5.50 5.62 10.45
C LEU A 131 -4.66 6.52 9.55
N ILE A 132 -4.95 7.81 9.59
CA ILE A 132 -4.08 8.86 9.06
C ILE A 132 -3.53 9.71 10.20
N HIS A 133 -2.29 10.14 10.06
CA HIS A 133 -1.63 11.09 10.95
C HIS A 133 -0.38 11.68 10.28
N GLN A 134 0.14 12.78 10.85
CA GLN A 134 1.38 13.38 10.37
C GLN A 134 2.59 12.48 10.62
N PRO A 135 3.69 12.61 9.82
CA PRO A 135 4.90 11.86 10.08
C PRO A 135 5.50 12.23 11.42
N SER A 136 6.00 11.23 12.14
CA SER A 136 6.75 11.43 13.37
C SER A 136 8.25 11.22 13.11
N GLY A 137 9.08 11.99 13.76
CA GLY A 137 10.54 11.85 13.71
C GLY A 137 11.19 12.57 14.88
N GLY A 138 12.42 12.18 15.18
CA GLY A 138 13.27 12.85 16.18
C GLY A 138 14.70 12.85 15.68
N PHE A 139 15.44 13.91 16.04
CA PHE A 139 16.84 14.05 15.69
C PHE A 139 17.61 14.68 16.86
N GLN A 140 18.85 14.22 17.07
CA GLN A 140 19.79 14.79 18.02
C GLN A 140 21.07 15.19 17.27
N GLY A 141 21.59 16.39 17.54
CA GLY A 141 22.78 16.87 16.87
C GLY A 141 23.02 18.36 17.13
N GLN A 142 23.84 18.97 16.31
CA GLN A 142 24.07 20.41 16.35
C GLN A 142 22.82 21.19 15.94
N ALA A 143 22.68 22.43 16.40
CA ALA A 143 21.49 23.25 16.13
C ALA A 143 21.13 23.34 14.63
N THR A 144 22.15 23.53 13.79
CA THR A 144 21.95 23.57 12.32
C THR A 144 21.44 22.25 11.76
N ASP A 145 21.95 21.10 12.22
CA ASP A 145 21.50 19.79 11.77
C ASP A 145 20.06 19.53 12.19
N ILE A 146 19.69 19.90 13.43
CA ILE A 146 18.30 19.81 13.91
C ILE A 146 17.37 20.64 13.02
N GLN A 147 17.78 21.85 12.62
CA GLN A 147 16.99 22.70 11.73
C GLN A 147 16.80 22.08 10.35
N ILE A 148 17.86 21.51 9.75
CA ILE A 148 17.79 20.82 8.46
C ILE A 148 16.79 19.66 8.52
N HIS A 149 16.88 18.80 9.53
CA HIS A 149 15.97 17.67 9.70
C HIS A 149 14.53 18.10 9.99
N ALA A 150 14.33 19.18 10.77
CA ALA A 150 12.99 19.72 10.99
C ALA A 150 12.35 20.23 9.70
N MET A 151 13.10 20.91 8.85
CA MET A 151 12.61 21.35 7.53
C MET A 151 12.26 20.18 6.63
N GLU A 152 13.05 19.11 6.65
CA GLU A 152 12.77 17.91 5.85
C GLU A 152 11.51 17.18 6.33
N ILE A 153 11.28 17.04 7.62
CA ILE A 153 10.03 16.48 8.18
C ILE A 153 8.81 17.31 7.73
N LEU A 154 8.91 18.63 7.73
CA LEU A 154 7.83 19.51 7.26
C LEU A 154 7.56 19.33 5.75
N ARG A 155 8.61 19.16 4.94
CA ARG A 155 8.49 18.86 3.51
C ARG A 155 7.80 17.52 3.29
N ILE A 156 8.21 16.48 3.99
CA ILE A 156 7.60 15.16 3.94
C ILE A 156 6.11 15.24 4.34
N ARG A 157 5.79 15.92 5.44
CA ARG A 157 4.39 16.15 5.85
C ARG A 157 3.56 16.76 4.73
N LYS A 158 4.06 17.81 4.10
CA LYS A 158 3.38 18.46 2.97
C LYS A 158 3.14 17.48 1.82
N THR A 159 4.17 16.74 1.40
CA THR A 159 4.07 15.75 0.32
C THR A 159 3.01 14.67 0.63
N LEU A 160 2.99 14.12 1.85
CA LEU A 160 2.02 13.11 2.24
C LEU A 160 0.58 13.68 2.25
N ASN A 161 0.40 14.91 2.73
CA ASN A 161 -0.90 15.57 2.71
C ASN A 161 -1.40 15.85 1.28
N GLU A 162 -0.53 16.25 0.37
CA GLU A 162 -0.84 16.44 -1.06
C GLU A 162 -1.23 15.11 -1.72
N ILE A 163 -0.53 14.01 -1.43
CA ILE A 163 -0.87 12.67 -1.91
C ILE A 163 -2.26 12.26 -1.39
N LEU A 164 -2.52 12.38 -0.09
CA LEU A 164 -3.81 12.05 0.49
C LEU A 164 -4.93 12.93 -0.10
N SER A 165 -4.72 14.24 -0.23
CA SER A 165 -5.68 15.16 -0.85
C SER A 165 -6.03 14.73 -2.27
N THR A 166 -5.02 14.39 -3.08
CA THR A 166 -5.18 13.96 -4.47
C THR A 166 -6.02 12.68 -4.58
N HIS A 167 -5.76 11.69 -3.72
CA HIS A 167 -6.43 10.39 -3.80
C HIS A 167 -7.82 10.37 -3.17
N THR A 168 -8.03 11.17 -2.12
CA THR A 168 -9.32 11.24 -1.42
C THR A 168 -10.29 12.23 -2.03
N GLY A 169 -9.79 13.26 -2.72
CA GLY A 169 -10.57 14.41 -3.16
C GLY A 169 -10.92 15.39 -2.05
N GLN A 170 -10.39 15.20 -0.84
CA GLN A 170 -10.55 16.15 0.27
C GLN A 170 -9.65 17.37 0.05
N GLY A 171 -10.12 18.54 0.49
CA GLY A 171 -9.29 19.75 0.47
C GLY A 171 -8.04 19.62 1.35
N LEU A 172 -6.92 20.21 0.90
CA LEU A 172 -5.63 20.11 1.59
C LEU A 172 -5.71 20.57 3.06
N GLU A 173 -6.38 21.69 3.34
CA GLU A 173 -6.58 22.20 4.71
C GLU A 173 -7.32 21.20 5.61
N LYS A 174 -8.27 20.43 5.06
CA LYS A 174 -8.97 19.38 5.80
C LYS A 174 -8.02 18.22 6.11
N ILE A 175 -7.22 17.79 5.13
CA ILE A 175 -6.21 16.74 5.32
C ILE A 175 -5.19 17.18 6.39
N GLU A 176 -4.68 18.41 6.33
CA GLU A 176 -3.72 18.95 7.31
C GLU A 176 -4.26 18.95 8.73
N ARG A 177 -5.52 19.34 8.90
CA ARG A 177 -6.20 19.33 10.20
C ARG A 177 -6.43 17.91 10.72
N ASP A 178 -6.93 17.03 9.86
CA ASP A 178 -7.30 15.65 10.23
C ASP A 178 -6.05 14.78 10.48
N THR A 179 -4.92 15.07 9.84
CA THR A 179 -3.64 14.39 10.08
C THR A 179 -2.82 14.95 11.23
N GLU A 180 -3.23 16.06 11.86
CA GLU A 180 -2.48 16.69 12.97
C GLU A 180 -2.28 15.74 14.15
N ARG A 181 -3.24 14.85 14.39
CA ARG A 181 -3.21 13.78 15.40
C ARG A 181 -3.78 12.49 14.80
N ASP A 182 -3.73 11.41 15.56
CA ASP A 182 -4.30 10.13 15.13
C ASP A 182 -5.78 10.28 14.79
N PHE A 183 -6.12 10.04 13.53
CA PHE A 183 -7.48 10.08 13.03
C PHE A 183 -7.88 8.69 12.54
N PHE A 184 -8.58 7.95 13.41
CA PHE A 184 -9.04 6.60 13.14
C PHE A 184 -10.37 6.59 12.40
N MET A 185 -10.49 5.71 11.42
CA MET A 185 -11.70 5.49 10.64
C MET A 185 -12.04 3.99 10.60
N SER A 186 -13.31 3.67 10.67
CA SER A 186 -13.87 2.40 10.21
C SER A 186 -13.77 2.29 8.70
N ALA A 187 -14.02 1.10 8.15
CA ALA A 187 -14.06 0.90 6.71
C ALA A 187 -15.07 1.83 6.01
N GLN A 188 -16.25 2.01 6.62
CA GLN A 188 -17.30 2.86 6.05
C GLN A 188 -16.93 4.36 6.08
N GLU A 189 -16.38 4.84 7.19
CA GLU A 189 -15.87 6.22 7.30
C GLU A 189 -14.74 6.48 6.31
N ALA A 190 -13.85 5.50 6.09
CA ALA A 190 -12.76 5.61 5.12
C ALA A 190 -13.27 5.67 3.66
N LYS A 191 -14.39 4.97 3.35
CA LYS A 191 -15.07 5.10 2.07
C LYS A 191 -15.66 6.50 1.89
N GLU A 192 -16.36 7.01 2.89
CA GLU A 192 -16.95 8.34 2.88
C GLU A 192 -15.87 9.44 2.79
N TYR A 193 -14.73 9.20 3.42
CA TYR A 193 -13.56 10.08 3.36
C TYR A 193 -12.87 10.06 1.99
N GLY A 194 -13.00 8.97 1.23
CA GLY A 194 -12.41 8.79 -0.10
C GLY A 194 -11.07 8.03 -0.11
N LEU A 195 -10.66 7.44 1.04
CA LEU A 195 -9.44 6.61 1.14
C LEU A 195 -9.61 5.27 0.43
N VAL A 196 -10.82 4.73 0.41
CA VAL A 196 -11.19 3.53 -0.33
C VAL A 196 -12.43 3.80 -1.18
N ASP A 197 -12.64 2.99 -2.21
CA ASP A 197 -13.78 3.14 -3.12
C ASP A 197 -14.97 2.30 -2.65
N GLU A 198 -14.72 1.08 -2.09
CA GLU A 198 -15.77 0.18 -1.66
C GLU A 198 -15.39 -0.62 -0.39
N VAL A 199 -16.42 -0.90 0.44
CA VAL A 199 -16.34 -1.87 1.55
C VAL A 199 -16.91 -3.19 1.06
N ILE A 200 -16.08 -4.24 0.97
CA ILE A 200 -16.44 -5.53 0.41
C ILE A 200 -16.45 -6.63 1.49
N LYS A 201 -17.44 -7.53 1.42
CA LYS A 201 -17.53 -8.70 2.32
C LYS A 201 -16.98 -9.97 1.68
N SER A 202 -16.86 -9.97 0.35
CA SER A 202 -16.43 -11.12 -0.43
C SER A 202 -15.61 -10.69 -1.62
N ARG A 203 -14.61 -11.49 -1.99
CA ARG A 203 -13.81 -11.28 -3.21
C ARG A 203 -14.69 -11.23 -4.48
N LYS A 204 -15.85 -11.86 -4.47
CA LYS A 204 -16.81 -11.85 -5.58
C LYS A 204 -17.42 -10.46 -5.84
N GLU A 205 -17.36 -9.57 -4.87
CA GLU A 205 -17.86 -8.18 -4.98
C GLU A 205 -16.88 -7.25 -5.68
N ILE A 206 -15.61 -7.67 -5.85
CA ILE A 206 -14.61 -6.92 -6.61
C ILE A 206 -15.03 -7.00 -8.10
N LYS A 207 -15.75 -5.98 -8.55
CA LYS A 207 -16.02 -5.77 -9.97
C LYS A 207 -14.80 -5.14 -10.60
N GLN A 208 -14.26 -5.75 -11.64
CA GLN A 208 -13.26 -5.08 -12.46
C GLN A 208 -13.94 -3.88 -13.13
N PRO A 209 -13.36 -2.65 -13.06
CA PRO A 209 -13.90 -1.54 -13.82
C PRO A 209 -13.95 -1.93 -15.31
N GLU A 210 -15.09 -1.71 -15.95
CA GLU A 210 -15.20 -1.92 -17.40
C GLU A 210 -14.14 -1.04 -18.09
N VAL A 211 -13.26 -1.67 -18.84
CA VAL A 211 -12.33 -0.97 -19.74
C VAL A 211 -13.21 -0.33 -20.81
N LYS A 212 -13.48 0.98 -20.71
CA LYS A 212 -14.06 1.71 -21.84
C LYS A 212 -13.07 1.59 -22.98
N PRO A 213 -13.45 1.07 -24.16
CA PRO A 213 -12.57 1.12 -25.31
C PRO A 213 -12.25 2.58 -25.59
N GLU A 214 -10.95 2.91 -25.56
CA GLU A 214 -10.45 4.21 -25.99
C GLU A 214 -10.96 4.40 -27.41
N LEU A 215 -11.68 5.49 -27.64
CA LEU A 215 -12.20 5.85 -28.97
C LEU A 215 -10.99 5.89 -29.92
N ALA A 216 -10.93 4.94 -30.83
CA ALA A 216 -9.94 4.92 -31.89
C ALA A 216 -9.96 6.31 -32.56
N GLU A 217 -8.84 7.02 -32.49
CA GLU A 217 -8.63 8.26 -33.21
C GLU A 217 -8.98 8.01 -34.68
N ALA A 218 -9.91 8.79 -35.19
CA ALA A 218 -10.29 8.76 -36.59
C ALA A 218 -9.04 9.02 -37.46
N PRO A 219 -8.81 8.27 -38.55
CA PRO A 219 -7.67 8.53 -39.43
C PRO A 219 -7.78 9.92 -39.98
N ALA A 220 -6.72 10.73 -39.83
CA ALA A 220 -6.59 12.02 -40.43
C ALA A 220 -6.82 11.89 -41.96
N GLY A 221 -7.88 12.53 -42.43
CA GLY A 221 -8.24 12.58 -43.83
C GLY A 221 -7.15 13.22 -44.64
N GLN A 222 -7.00 12.72 -45.84
CA GLN A 222 -6.16 13.16 -46.95
C GLN A 222 -6.31 14.62 -47.31
#